data_6daa433693baa2264246bf97031e91a9
#
_entry.id   6daa433693baa2264246bf97031e91a9
#
_cell.length_a   1.000
_cell.length_b   1.000
_cell.length_c   1.000
_cell.angle_alpha   90.00
_cell.angle_beta   90.00
_cell.angle_gamma   90.00
#
_symmetry.space_group_name_H-M   'P 1'
#
loop_
_entity.id
_entity.type
_entity.pdbx_description
1 polymer ?
#
loop_
_entity_poly.entity_id
_entity_poly.type
_entity_poly.pdbx_seq_one_letter_code
_entity_poly.pdbx_strand_id
1 'polypeptide(L)'
;NFFFIFFIQKMALTGRKQAIDSIINKMPVKLQPNYAYKNNGDITFDNANKEWGFETPSLSNGVAYGDLDNDGDLDLVVNNVNMLPFVYRNNTDSLTNNSYLKIKLEGTKANKFAIGSTVKIFNNNNIYVQEQMPSRGFQSSMDYVMTIGLGSAKTIDSLRVIWPDNT
;
A
#
# COMPACT_ATOMS: atom_id res chain seq x y z
N ASN A 1 -23.38 17.82 4.82
CA ASN A 1 -23.29 19.27 4.69
C ASN A 1 -24.60 19.79 4.11
N PHE A 2 -25.40 20.50 4.92
CA PHE A 2 -26.72 21.00 4.58
C PHE A 2 -26.73 21.85 3.28
N PHE A 3 -25.72 22.68 3.08
CA PHE A 3 -25.61 23.53 1.89
C PHE A 3 -25.48 22.76 0.60
N PHE A 4 -24.74 21.67 0.56
CA PHE A 4 -24.60 20.85 -0.63
C PHE A 4 -25.89 20.11 -0.97
N ILE A 5 -26.55 19.52 0.02
CA ILE A 5 -27.86 18.85 -0.15
C ILE A 5 -28.91 19.85 -0.65
N PHE A 6 -28.98 21.03 -0.07
CA PHE A 6 -29.91 22.10 -0.49
C PHE A 6 -29.62 22.56 -1.92
N PHE A 7 -28.34 22.66 -2.31
CA PHE A 7 -27.95 23.01 -3.66
C PHE A 7 -28.38 21.95 -4.69
N ILE A 8 -28.19 20.65 -4.41
CA ILE A 8 -28.64 19.54 -5.28
C ILE A 8 -30.17 19.52 -5.38
N GLN A 9 -30.89 19.69 -4.27
CA GLN A 9 -32.35 19.76 -4.27
C GLN A 9 -32.86 20.92 -5.13
N LYS A 10 -32.24 22.10 -5.02
CA LYS A 10 -32.60 23.26 -5.84
C LYS A 10 -32.36 23.04 -7.32
N MET A 11 -31.29 22.34 -7.69
CA MET A 11 -31.03 21.94 -9.09
C MET A 11 -32.12 20.99 -9.60
N ALA A 12 -32.47 19.97 -8.81
CA ALA A 12 -33.52 19.00 -9.19
C ALA A 12 -34.89 19.68 -9.38
N LEU A 13 -35.25 20.61 -8.50
CA LEU A 13 -36.52 21.34 -8.55
C LEU A 13 -36.60 22.36 -9.70
N THR A 14 -35.49 22.98 -10.07
CA THR A 14 -35.46 24.05 -11.09
C THR A 14 -35.16 23.55 -12.49
N GLY A 15 -34.76 22.28 -12.66
CA GLY A 15 -34.35 21.70 -13.95
C GLY A 15 -33.13 22.37 -14.60
N ARG A 16 -32.44 23.27 -13.86
CA ARG A 16 -31.26 23.99 -14.39
C ARG A 16 -30.06 23.07 -14.48
N LYS A 17 -29.59 22.82 -15.69
CA LYS A 17 -28.31 22.16 -15.91
C LYS A 17 -27.18 23.11 -15.47
N GLN A 18 -26.37 22.68 -14.50
CA GLN A 18 -25.15 23.37 -14.12
C GLN A 18 -23.94 22.61 -14.66
N ALA A 19 -22.85 23.33 -14.92
CA ALA A 19 -21.58 22.69 -15.27
C ALA A 19 -21.12 21.78 -14.12
N ILE A 20 -20.59 20.62 -14.45
CA ILE A 20 -20.11 19.60 -13.47
C ILE A 20 -19.11 20.24 -12.50
N ASP A 21 -18.23 21.10 -12.99
CA ASP A 21 -17.25 21.80 -12.15
C ASP A 21 -17.91 22.65 -11.05
N SER A 22 -19.07 23.28 -11.34
CA SER A 22 -19.81 24.03 -10.33
C SER A 22 -20.39 23.16 -9.22
N ILE A 23 -20.69 21.90 -9.54
CA ILE A 23 -21.16 20.91 -8.57
C ILE A 23 -19.98 20.43 -7.73
N ILE A 24 -18.89 20.05 -8.38
CA ILE A 24 -17.67 19.56 -7.73
C ILE A 24 -17.12 20.61 -6.75
N ASN A 25 -17.03 21.87 -7.17
CA ASN A 25 -16.50 22.96 -6.33
C ASN A 25 -17.38 23.29 -5.11
N LYS A 26 -18.62 22.81 -5.07
CA LYS A 26 -19.52 22.97 -3.91
C LYS A 26 -19.59 21.73 -3.02
N MET A 27 -18.93 20.64 -3.43
CA MET A 27 -18.84 19.45 -2.58
C MET A 27 -18.01 19.74 -1.32
N PRO A 28 -18.48 19.31 -0.16
CA PRO A 28 -17.70 19.49 1.07
C PRO A 28 -16.40 18.69 0.98
N VAL A 29 -15.29 19.37 1.22
CA VAL A 29 -13.97 18.76 1.30
C VAL A 29 -13.62 18.60 2.77
N LYS A 30 -13.32 17.38 3.19
CA LYS A 30 -12.84 17.07 4.53
C LYS A 30 -11.50 16.35 4.41
N LEU A 31 -10.43 17.08 4.64
CA LEU A 31 -9.09 16.51 4.72
C LEU A 31 -8.98 15.64 5.98
N GLN A 32 -8.36 14.48 5.85
CA GLN A 32 -8.08 13.58 6.97
C GLN A 32 -6.66 13.01 6.85
N PRO A 33 -5.96 12.80 7.96
CA PRO A 33 -4.67 12.11 7.93
C PRO A 33 -4.89 10.65 7.52
N ASN A 34 -3.88 10.06 6.89
CA ASN A 34 -3.85 8.64 6.64
C ASN A 34 -3.69 7.87 7.95
N TYR A 35 -4.23 6.67 8.02
CA TYR A 35 -4.11 5.81 9.20
C TYR A 35 -3.10 4.70 8.96
N ALA A 36 -2.17 4.55 9.90
CA ALA A 36 -1.22 3.46 9.94
C ALA A 36 -1.31 2.74 11.28
N TYR A 37 -1.33 1.43 11.24
CA TYR A 37 -1.49 0.60 12.43
C TYR A 37 -0.34 -0.39 12.55
N LYS A 38 0.33 -0.38 13.69
CA LYS A 38 1.37 -1.33 14.04
C LYS A 38 0.74 -2.56 14.69
N ASN A 39 1.06 -3.74 14.16
CA ASN A 39 0.66 -5.02 14.75
C ASN A 39 1.52 -5.34 15.97
N ASN A 40 0.89 -5.63 17.10
CA ASN A 40 1.56 -5.98 18.35
C ASN A 40 1.89 -7.48 18.49
N GLY A 41 1.42 -8.31 17.54
CA GLY A 41 1.65 -9.75 17.55
C GLY A 41 0.69 -10.56 18.44
N ASP A 42 -0.28 -9.91 19.06
CA ASP A 42 -1.30 -10.48 19.95
C ASP A 42 -2.73 -10.21 19.48
N ILE A 43 -2.94 -10.05 18.16
CA ILE A 43 -4.18 -9.63 17.50
C ILE A 43 -4.67 -8.21 17.84
N THR A 44 -3.83 -7.40 18.51
CA THR A 44 -4.08 -5.97 18.72
C THR A 44 -3.21 -5.11 17.81
N PHE A 45 -3.64 -3.87 17.61
CA PHE A 45 -2.95 -2.91 16.75
C PHE A 45 -2.92 -1.54 17.42
N ASP A 46 -1.76 -0.89 17.37
CA ASP A 46 -1.59 0.48 17.83
C ASP A 46 -1.61 1.47 16.64
N ASN A 47 -2.20 2.62 16.85
CA ASN A 47 -2.15 3.68 15.84
C ASN A 47 -0.77 4.34 15.86
N ALA A 48 -0.02 4.15 14.78
CA ALA A 48 1.34 4.64 14.59
C ALA A 48 1.43 5.91 13.71
N ASN A 49 0.34 6.59 13.45
CA ASN A 49 0.29 7.75 12.55
C ASN A 49 1.34 8.81 12.89
N LYS A 50 1.44 9.17 14.15
CA LYS A 50 2.37 10.20 14.63
C LYS A 50 3.82 9.71 14.56
N GLU A 51 4.04 8.49 15.03
CA GLU A 51 5.36 7.87 15.05
C GLU A 51 5.96 7.71 13.64
N TRP A 52 5.10 7.40 12.66
CA TRP A 52 5.50 7.13 11.28
C TRP A 52 5.28 8.32 10.33
N GLY A 53 4.89 9.48 10.84
CA GLY A 53 4.80 10.72 10.04
C GLY A 53 3.58 10.84 9.12
N PHE A 54 2.48 10.11 9.38
CA PHE A 54 1.26 10.15 8.57
C PHE A 54 0.24 11.18 9.01
N GLU A 55 0.62 12.20 9.79
CA GLU A 55 -0.31 13.18 10.35
C GLU A 55 -0.81 14.24 9.36
N THR A 56 -0.18 14.37 8.18
CA THR A 56 -0.58 15.38 7.19
C THR A 56 -1.96 15.08 6.63
N PRO A 57 -2.96 15.98 6.83
CA PRO A 57 -4.29 15.76 6.29
C PRO A 57 -4.31 15.82 4.76
N SER A 58 -5.04 14.90 4.13
CA SER A 58 -5.08 14.74 2.67
C SER A 58 -6.42 14.21 2.17
N LEU A 59 -6.54 14.12 0.85
CA LEU A 59 -7.60 13.42 0.14
C LEU A 59 -7.02 12.18 -0.55
N SER A 60 -6.40 11.32 0.24
CA SER A 60 -5.76 10.11 -0.30
C SER A 60 -6.79 9.12 -0.83
N ASN A 61 -6.50 8.50 -1.96
CA ASN A 61 -7.38 7.51 -2.59
C ASN A 61 -6.69 6.21 -2.99
N GLY A 62 -5.38 6.22 -3.15
CA GLY A 62 -4.61 5.03 -3.51
C GLY A 62 -3.22 5.09 -2.92
N VAL A 63 -2.63 3.93 -2.64
CA VAL A 63 -1.28 3.78 -2.13
C VAL A 63 -0.59 2.61 -2.82
N ALA A 64 0.67 2.80 -3.17
CA ALA A 64 1.55 1.74 -3.62
C ALA A 64 2.82 1.74 -2.77
N TYR A 65 3.46 0.59 -2.67
CA TYR A 65 4.73 0.44 -2.00
C TYR A 65 5.75 -0.27 -2.91
N GLY A 66 7.00 0.04 -2.68
CA GLY A 66 8.14 -0.55 -3.37
C GLY A 66 9.42 -0.05 -2.73
N ASP A 67 10.51 -0.73 -2.98
CA ASP A 67 11.84 -0.32 -2.56
C ASP A 67 12.39 0.63 -3.63
N LEU A 68 12.21 1.95 -3.42
CA LEU A 68 12.46 2.97 -4.44
C LEU A 68 13.95 3.38 -4.54
N ASP A 69 14.70 3.24 -3.46
CA ASP A 69 16.13 3.60 -3.41
C ASP A 69 17.06 2.38 -3.29
N ASN A 70 16.51 1.16 -3.32
CA ASN A 70 17.20 -0.12 -3.28
C ASN A 70 17.96 -0.40 -1.98
N ASP A 71 17.48 0.14 -0.87
CA ASP A 71 18.05 -0.08 0.46
C ASP A 71 17.48 -1.33 1.18
N GLY A 72 16.41 -1.93 0.63
CA GLY A 72 15.83 -3.19 1.09
C GLY A 72 14.65 -3.04 2.01
N ASP A 73 14.21 -1.83 2.27
CA ASP A 73 12.94 -1.57 2.93
C ASP A 73 11.90 -0.99 1.94
N LEU A 74 10.65 -0.95 2.34
CA LEU A 74 9.56 -0.58 1.43
C LEU A 74 9.11 0.84 1.71
N ASP A 75 9.23 1.69 0.69
CA ASP A 75 8.71 3.05 0.65
C ASP A 75 7.25 3.09 0.25
N LEU A 76 6.58 4.22 0.49
CA LEU A 76 5.18 4.41 0.13
C LEU A 76 5.01 5.60 -0.82
N VAL A 77 4.19 5.39 -1.85
CA VAL A 77 3.68 6.48 -2.70
C VAL A 77 2.18 6.55 -2.53
N VAL A 78 1.68 7.69 -2.05
CA VAL A 78 0.26 7.92 -1.79
C VAL A 78 -0.27 8.91 -2.81
N ASN A 79 -1.25 8.49 -3.60
CA ASN A 79 -1.95 9.36 -4.53
C ASN A 79 -3.05 10.14 -3.82
N ASN A 80 -3.15 11.44 -4.13
CA ASN A 80 -4.11 12.34 -3.53
C ASN A 80 -5.00 12.99 -4.60
N VAL A 81 -6.26 13.21 -4.28
CA VAL A 81 -7.20 13.94 -5.14
C VAL A 81 -6.97 15.43 -5.01
N ASN A 82 -6.74 16.12 -6.13
CA ASN A 82 -6.50 17.57 -6.19
C ASN A 82 -5.35 18.08 -5.26
N MET A 83 -4.41 17.22 -4.92
CA MET A 83 -3.23 17.52 -4.12
C MET A 83 -2.02 16.80 -4.72
N LEU A 84 -0.81 17.28 -4.38
CA LEU A 84 0.41 16.57 -4.74
C LEU A 84 0.45 15.18 -4.08
N PRO A 85 0.98 14.16 -4.75
CA PRO A 85 1.20 12.85 -4.13
C PRO A 85 2.20 12.97 -3.00
N PHE A 86 2.08 12.09 -2.02
CA PHE A 86 3.09 11.94 -0.98
C PHE A 86 4.02 10.79 -1.33
N VAL A 87 5.30 10.99 -1.08
CA VAL A 87 6.33 9.95 -1.12
C VAL A 87 6.93 9.86 0.27
N TYR A 88 6.77 8.72 0.93
CA TYR A 88 7.31 8.46 2.24
C TYR A 88 8.48 7.47 2.08
N ARG A 89 9.68 7.94 2.40
CA ARG A 89 10.83 7.08 2.52
C ARG A 89 10.77 6.33 3.85
N ASN A 90 10.92 5.03 3.80
CA ASN A 90 11.22 4.23 4.98
C ASN A 90 12.70 4.41 5.34
N ASN A 91 13.04 4.44 6.60
CA ASN A 91 14.42 4.59 7.08
C ASN A 91 14.80 3.43 8.01
N THR A 92 14.15 2.29 7.86
CA THR A 92 14.41 1.11 8.69
C THR A 92 15.84 0.61 8.51
N ASP A 93 16.41 0.75 7.32
CA ASP A 93 17.79 0.45 6.97
C ASP A 93 18.80 1.11 7.90
N SER A 94 18.59 2.39 8.20
CA SER A 94 19.46 3.20 9.06
C SER A 94 19.17 3.07 10.54
N LEU A 95 17.99 2.57 10.92
CA LEU A 95 17.55 2.40 12.32
C LEU A 95 17.81 1.00 12.87
N THR A 96 17.97 0.01 12.02
CA THR A 96 18.11 -1.40 12.43
C THR A 96 19.18 -2.11 11.59
N ASN A 97 19.70 -3.20 12.14
CA ASN A 97 20.60 -4.12 11.42
C ASN A 97 19.82 -5.31 10.84
N ASN A 98 18.58 -5.11 10.44
CA ASN A 98 17.75 -6.12 9.85
C ASN A 98 18.26 -6.53 8.48
N SER A 99 17.96 -7.77 8.11
CA SER A 99 18.25 -8.31 6.78
C SER A 99 16.97 -8.48 5.99
N TYR A 100 17.10 -8.48 4.69
CA TYR A 100 16.00 -8.69 3.77
C TYR A 100 16.40 -9.63 2.64
N LEU A 101 15.42 -10.13 1.92
CA LEU A 101 15.60 -10.91 0.71
C LEU A 101 14.71 -10.35 -0.39
N LYS A 102 15.30 -10.05 -1.55
CA LYS A 102 14.56 -9.71 -2.76
C LYS A 102 14.40 -10.95 -3.63
N ILE A 103 13.16 -11.24 -4.04
CA ILE A 103 12.80 -12.40 -4.87
C ILE A 103 12.07 -11.90 -6.11
N LYS A 104 12.63 -12.22 -7.25
CA LYS A 104 11.98 -12.03 -8.55
C LYS A 104 11.62 -13.40 -9.11
N LEU A 105 10.32 -13.64 -9.28
CA LEU A 105 9.85 -14.86 -9.92
C LEU A 105 9.68 -14.65 -11.43
N GLU A 106 10.13 -15.61 -12.20
CA GLU A 106 9.96 -15.62 -13.65
C GLU A 106 9.14 -16.85 -14.04
N GLY A 107 7.90 -16.61 -14.39
CA GLY A 107 6.99 -17.63 -14.89
C GLY A 107 7.14 -17.84 -16.40
N THR A 108 6.27 -18.66 -16.96
CA THR A 108 6.28 -19.02 -18.38
C THR A 108 5.05 -18.51 -19.10
N LYS A 109 5.13 -18.38 -20.43
CA LYS A 109 4.00 -18.09 -21.32
C LYS A 109 3.20 -16.83 -20.91
N ALA A 110 1.91 -16.99 -20.65
CA ALA A 110 1.00 -15.90 -20.35
C ALA A 110 1.17 -15.30 -18.94
N ASN A 111 1.80 -16.04 -18.01
CA ASN A 111 2.03 -15.59 -16.63
C ASN A 111 3.53 -15.36 -16.34
N LYS A 112 4.16 -14.45 -17.11
CA LYS A 112 5.60 -14.16 -16.99
C LYS A 112 6.04 -13.68 -15.62
N PHE A 113 5.15 -13.02 -14.89
CA PHE A 113 5.42 -12.46 -13.56
C PHE A 113 5.04 -13.41 -12.41
N ALA A 114 4.68 -14.66 -12.74
CA ALA A 114 4.32 -15.67 -11.75
C ALA A 114 3.23 -15.21 -10.77
N ILE A 115 2.26 -14.42 -11.23
CA ILE A 115 1.15 -13.93 -10.39
C ILE A 115 0.37 -15.12 -9.82
N GLY A 116 0.05 -15.09 -8.53
CA GLY A 116 -0.61 -16.16 -7.80
C GLY A 116 0.35 -17.21 -7.22
N SER A 117 1.66 -17.08 -7.47
CA SER A 117 2.63 -17.94 -6.78
C SER A 117 2.78 -17.55 -5.32
N THR A 118 3.05 -18.52 -4.47
CA THR A 118 3.33 -18.32 -3.04
C THR A 118 4.78 -18.66 -2.73
N VAL A 119 5.48 -17.74 -2.08
CA VAL A 119 6.83 -17.95 -1.57
C VAL A 119 6.76 -18.22 -0.08
N LYS A 120 7.42 -19.29 0.38
CA LYS A 120 7.60 -19.61 1.80
C LYS A 120 9.09 -19.65 2.09
N ILE A 121 9.52 -18.89 3.09
CA ILE A 121 10.88 -18.87 3.60
C ILE A 121 10.88 -19.49 4.99
N PHE A 122 11.74 -20.45 5.19
CA PHE A 122 11.93 -21.12 6.48
C PHE A 122 13.23 -20.66 7.11
N ASN A 123 13.14 -20.28 8.36
CA ASN A 123 14.30 -19.84 9.14
C ASN A 123 14.11 -20.20 10.61
N ASN A 124 14.80 -21.21 11.10
CA ASN A 124 14.61 -21.82 12.41
C ASN A 124 13.11 -22.17 12.60
N ASN A 125 12.46 -21.56 13.60
CA ASN A 125 11.04 -21.79 13.88
C ASN A 125 10.11 -20.79 13.19
N ASN A 126 10.65 -19.88 12.37
CA ASN A 126 9.86 -18.87 11.69
C ASN A 126 9.56 -19.28 10.25
N ILE A 127 8.35 -18.98 9.81
CA ILE A 127 7.91 -19.17 8.41
C ILE A 127 7.38 -17.82 7.92
N TYR A 128 8.05 -17.27 6.91
CA TYR A 128 7.59 -16.07 6.20
C TYR A 128 6.85 -16.52 4.95
N VAL A 129 5.66 -15.98 4.73
CA VAL A 129 4.81 -16.35 3.58
C VAL A 129 4.40 -15.08 2.85
N GLN A 130 4.65 -15.06 1.55
CA GLN A 130 4.20 -13.96 0.69
C GLN A 130 3.66 -14.50 -0.63
N GLU A 131 2.52 -13.96 -1.06
CA GLU A 131 1.93 -14.26 -2.35
C GLU A 131 2.31 -13.19 -3.36
N GLN A 132 2.64 -13.62 -4.58
CA GLN A 132 2.89 -12.74 -5.72
C GLN A 132 1.57 -12.18 -6.25
N MET A 133 1.10 -11.13 -5.60
CA MET A 133 -0.14 -10.43 -5.91
C MET A 133 0.14 -8.93 -6.03
N PRO A 134 0.40 -8.40 -7.23
CA PRO A 134 0.72 -6.99 -7.42
C PRO A 134 -0.47 -6.06 -7.20
N SER A 135 -1.70 -6.51 -7.48
CA SER A 135 -2.90 -5.68 -7.31
C SER A 135 -3.31 -5.62 -5.84
N ARG A 136 -3.00 -4.51 -5.17
CA ARG A 136 -3.33 -4.27 -3.77
C ARG A 136 -3.81 -2.83 -3.58
N GLY A 137 -4.91 -2.68 -2.85
CA GLY A 137 -5.51 -1.37 -2.62
C GLY A 137 -6.29 -0.82 -3.82
N PHE A 138 -6.85 0.37 -3.64
CA PHE A 138 -7.71 1.00 -4.64
C PHE A 138 -6.88 1.51 -5.83
N GLN A 139 -7.14 0.97 -7.03
CA GLN A 139 -6.47 1.35 -8.29
C GLN A 139 -4.94 1.42 -8.18
N SER A 140 -4.37 0.50 -7.40
CA SER A 140 -2.93 0.50 -7.09
C SER A 140 -2.30 -0.84 -7.46
N SER A 141 -1.05 -0.78 -7.91
CA SER A 141 -0.25 -1.95 -8.25
C SER A 141 1.14 -1.82 -7.65
N MET A 142 1.64 -2.92 -7.11
CA MET A 142 2.96 -3.01 -6.49
C MET A 142 3.99 -3.56 -7.47
N ASP A 143 5.27 -3.50 -7.09
CA ASP A 143 6.35 -4.13 -7.84
C ASP A 143 6.18 -5.67 -7.90
N TYR A 144 6.70 -6.26 -8.94
CA TYR A 144 6.79 -7.72 -9.10
C TYR A 144 7.96 -8.34 -8.32
N VAL A 145 8.88 -7.52 -7.83
CA VAL A 145 9.94 -7.97 -6.91
C VAL A 145 9.38 -7.98 -5.49
N MET A 146 9.39 -9.16 -4.87
CA MET A 146 9.00 -9.31 -3.48
C MET A 146 10.18 -8.98 -2.58
N THR A 147 10.04 -7.97 -1.71
CA THR A 147 11.00 -7.66 -0.65
C THR A 147 10.47 -8.23 0.65
N ILE A 148 11.20 -9.15 1.25
CA ILE A 148 10.80 -9.86 2.47
C ILE A 148 11.82 -9.60 3.56
N GLY A 149 11.38 -8.92 4.63
CA GLY A 149 12.21 -8.69 5.82
C GLY A 149 12.45 -9.98 6.60
N LEU A 150 13.68 -10.22 6.98
CA LEU A 150 14.10 -11.40 7.75
C LEU A 150 14.44 -11.06 9.20
N GLY A 151 14.26 -9.81 9.61
CA GLY A 151 14.68 -9.32 10.91
C GLY A 151 16.20 -9.47 11.09
N SER A 152 16.65 -9.92 12.24
CA SER A 152 18.07 -10.09 12.54
C SER A 152 18.73 -11.32 11.89
N ALA A 153 17.96 -12.16 11.19
CA ALA A 153 18.48 -13.37 10.56
C ALA A 153 19.37 -13.04 9.35
N LYS A 154 20.56 -13.61 9.30
CA LYS A 154 21.54 -13.42 8.21
C LYS A 154 21.53 -14.52 7.16
N THR A 155 20.86 -15.62 7.46
CA THR A 155 20.73 -16.79 6.57
C THR A 155 19.30 -17.32 6.66
N ILE A 156 18.90 -18.08 5.65
CA ILE A 156 17.65 -18.85 5.64
C ILE A 156 17.94 -20.33 5.52
N ASP A 157 17.08 -21.17 6.10
CA ASP A 157 17.25 -22.64 6.02
C ASP A 157 16.83 -23.16 4.65
N SER A 158 15.68 -22.70 4.16
CA SER A 158 15.17 -23.06 2.85
C SER A 158 14.15 -22.06 2.32
N LEU A 159 13.95 -22.10 1.01
CA LEU A 159 12.93 -21.34 0.31
C LEU A 159 12.11 -22.32 -0.54
N ARG A 160 10.78 -22.20 -0.49
CA ARG A 160 9.86 -22.94 -1.35
C ARG A 160 9.02 -21.97 -2.16
N VAL A 161 8.95 -22.19 -3.45
CA VAL A 161 7.99 -21.52 -4.34
C VAL A 161 6.89 -22.52 -4.69
N ILE A 162 5.65 -22.13 -4.50
CA ILE A 162 4.46 -22.87 -4.93
C ILE A 162 3.88 -22.09 -6.10
N TRP A 163 3.92 -22.67 -7.28
CA TRP A 163 3.41 -22.05 -8.49
C TRP A 163 1.87 -22.08 -8.55
N PRO A 164 1.23 -21.26 -9.42
CA PRO A 164 -0.24 -21.18 -9.50
C PRO A 164 -0.93 -22.51 -9.87
N ASP A 165 -0.19 -23.44 -10.49
CA ASP A 165 -0.64 -24.81 -10.81
C ASP A 165 -0.36 -25.83 -9.70
N ASN A 166 0.06 -25.36 -8.52
CA ASN A 166 0.41 -26.15 -7.33
C ASN A 166 1.66 -27.05 -7.49
N THR A 167 2.55 -26.76 -8.44
CA THR A 167 3.85 -27.44 -8.59
C THR A 167 4.95 -26.79 -7.74
#